data_926b8118ffb594109869571bc39f6da6
#
_entry.id   926b8118ffb594109869571bc39f6da6
#
_cell.length_a   1.000
_cell.length_b   1.000
_cell.length_c   1.000
_cell.angle_alpha   90.00
_cell.angle_beta   90.00
_cell.angle_gamma   90.00
#
_symmetry.space_group_name_H-M   'P 1'
#
loop_
_entity.id
_entity.type
_entity.pdbx_description
1 polymer ?
#
loop_
_entity_poly.entity_id
_entity_poly.type
_entity_poly.pdbx_seq_one_letter_code
_entity_poly.pdbx_strand_id
1 'polypeptide(L)'
;MTTGQSSVYVYGIVPADVEPEPHATGVGDPPGEVAVVRHGEIAALISTLESDRPLGTPDDLTAHAELLDGSAAVAPVLPLRFGAVMTDAEAVENELLEANEDEFRSALEQLEGRAQFVIRGRYVEDTILRELLDENAQAAQLRDEIRDKPEDATRNARIALGELINQAIEAKRAEDTRRVVAELEQFEALVNQRDPSHEEEAVHVAVLVELERQEQLEETLRRLGEEWDGRVELNLLGPMAAYDFVTKRAAEE
;
A
#
# COMPACT_ATOMS: atom_id res chain seq x y z
N MET A 1 -42.98 9.11 7.67
CA MET A 1 -42.12 9.30 6.48
C MET A 1 -40.80 9.83 7.02
N THR A 2 -39.89 8.94 7.31
CA THR A 2 -38.51 9.29 7.70
C THR A 2 -37.83 9.71 6.39
N THR A 3 -37.56 10.99 6.24
CA THR A 3 -36.64 11.50 5.20
C THR A 3 -35.31 10.83 5.47
N GLY A 4 -34.94 9.85 4.65
CA GLY A 4 -33.60 9.29 4.66
C GLY A 4 -32.65 10.46 4.42
N GLN A 5 -31.81 10.72 5.40
CA GLN A 5 -30.74 11.70 5.30
C GLN A 5 -29.72 11.07 4.35
N SER A 6 -29.69 11.50 3.09
CA SER A 6 -28.66 11.08 2.16
C SER A 6 -27.35 11.67 2.62
N SER A 7 -26.41 10.82 3.03
CA SER A 7 -25.03 11.21 3.33
C SER A 7 -24.17 11.10 2.09
N VAL A 8 -23.01 11.73 2.13
CA VAL A 8 -22.04 11.77 1.03
C VAL A 8 -20.77 11.06 1.50
N TYR A 9 -20.33 10.09 0.74
CA TYR A 9 -19.03 9.44 0.93
C TYR A 9 -17.97 10.23 0.17
N VAL A 10 -16.80 10.47 0.79
CA VAL A 10 -15.70 11.20 0.20
C VAL A 10 -14.51 10.27 0.00
N TYR A 11 -14.01 10.15 -1.23
CA TYR A 11 -12.90 9.27 -1.58
C TYR A 11 -11.55 9.95 -1.39
N GLY A 12 -11.40 11.14 -1.96
CA GLY A 12 -10.13 11.86 -1.97
C GLY A 12 -10.29 13.24 -2.62
N ILE A 13 -9.21 14.01 -2.57
CA ILE A 13 -9.13 15.34 -3.16
C ILE A 13 -8.29 15.25 -4.43
N VAL A 14 -8.71 15.98 -5.45
CA VAL A 14 -8.12 16.05 -6.79
C VAL A 14 -8.07 17.51 -7.27
N PRO A 15 -7.33 17.85 -8.33
CA PRO A 15 -7.46 19.14 -9.01
C PRO A 15 -8.87 19.38 -9.53
N ALA A 16 -9.32 20.65 -9.57
CA ALA A 16 -10.69 21.01 -9.92
C ALA A 16 -11.10 20.67 -11.37
N ASP A 17 -10.15 20.44 -12.25
CA ASP A 17 -10.36 20.05 -13.65
C ASP A 17 -10.52 18.54 -13.87
N VAL A 18 -10.34 17.72 -12.82
CA VAL A 18 -10.56 16.28 -12.88
C VAL A 18 -12.06 15.97 -12.99
N GLU A 19 -12.40 15.09 -13.90
CA GLU A 19 -13.74 14.53 -14.06
C GLU A 19 -13.68 13.02 -13.79
N PRO A 20 -14.66 12.45 -13.06
CA PRO A 20 -14.74 11.01 -12.87
C PRO A 20 -14.99 10.30 -14.22
N GLU A 21 -14.55 9.06 -14.33
CA GLU A 21 -14.89 8.25 -15.50
C GLU A 21 -16.41 8.12 -15.66
N PRO A 22 -16.93 8.15 -16.90
CA PRO A 22 -18.36 7.94 -17.14
C PRO A 22 -18.80 6.60 -16.54
N HIS A 23 -19.82 6.63 -15.71
CA HIS A 23 -20.36 5.48 -15.01
C HIS A 23 -19.46 4.87 -13.92
N ALA A 24 -18.47 5.63 -13.41
CA ALA A 24 -17.75 5.22 -12.22
C ALA A 24 -18.73 4.96 -11.06
N THR A 25 -18.63 3.79 -10.47
CA THR A 25 -19.50 3.37 -9.36
C THR A 25 -18.73 3.44 -8.05
N GLY A 26 -19.39 4.01 -7.05
CA GLY A 26 -18.84 4.19 -5.72
C GLY A 26 -19.19 3.06 -4.76
N VAL A 27 -18.93 3.32 -3.49
CA VAL A 27 -19.29 2.44 -2.38
C VAL A 27 -20.79 2.40 -2.13
N GLY A 28 -21.26 1.39 -1.42
CA GLY A 28 -22.67 1.23 -1.03
C GLY A 28 -23.41 0.12 -1.78
N ASP A 29 -24.67 -0.08 -1.39
CA ASP A 29 -25.58 -1.03 -2.02
C ASP A 29 -27.01 -0.46 -1.99
N PRO A 30 -27.53 0.04 -3.14
CA PRO A 30 -26.85 0.07 -4.44
C PRO A 30 -25.62 1.01 -4.45
N PRO A 31 -24.64 0.78 -5.36
CA PRO A 31 -23.47 1.65 -5.51
C PRO A 31 -23.89 3.06 -5.90
N GLY A 32 -23.33 4.08 -5.21
CA GLY A 32 -23.56 5.47 -5.55
C GLY A 32 -22.86 5.87 -6.85
N GLU A 33 -23.45 6.79 -7.61
CA GLU A 33 -22.80 7.43 -8.75
C GLU A 33 -21.69 8.36 -8.25
N VAL A 34 -20.50 8.28 -8.86
CA VAL A 34 -19.36 9.15 -8.49
C VAL A 34 -19.56 10.52 -9.11
N ALA A 35 -19.37 11.55 -8.30
CA ALA A 35 -19.50 12.95 -8.66
C ALA A 35 -18.34 13.76 -8.09
N VAL A 36 -18.28 15.06 -8.43
CA VAL A 36 -17.22 15.97 -8.00
C VAL A 36 -17.85 17.20 -7.34
N VAL A 37 -17.38 17.54 -6.13
CA VAL A 37 -17.65 18.82 -5.47
C VAL A 37 -16.41 19.70 -5.62
N ARG A 38 -16.55 20.90 -6.15
CA ARG A 38 -15.43 21.79 -6.48
C ARG A 38 -15.40 23.00 -5.55
N HIS A 39 -14.17 23.42 -5.19
CA HIS A 39 -13.91 24.69 -4.52
C HIS A 39 -12.55 25.23 -4.97
N GLY A 40 -12.52 26.45 -5.54
CA GLY A 40 -11.29 27.04 -6.06
C GLY A 40 -10.58 26.15 -7.09
N GLU A 41 -9.33 25.80 -6.82
CA GLU A 41 -8.48 24.96 -7.70
C GLU A 41 -8.51 23.47 -7.33
N ILE A 42 -9.30 23.08 -6.32
CA ILE A 42 -9.39 21.70 -5.83
C ILE A 42 -10.82 21.17 -5.92
N ALA A 43 -10.95 19.85 -5.87
CA ALA A 43 -12.24 19.17 -5.85
C ALA A 43 -12.19 17.88 -5.00
N ALA A 44 -13.33 17.48 -4.49
CA ALA A 44 -13.51 16.19 -3.81
C ALA A 44 -14.23 15.20 -4.73
N LEU A 45 -13.70 13.99 -4.86
CA LEU A 45 -14.41 12.86 -5.44
C LEU A 45 -15.39 12.31 -4.39
N ILE A 46 -16.67 12.26 -4.74
CA ILE A 46 -17.73 11.88 -3.81
C ILE A 46 -18.70 10.88 -4.45
N SER A 47 -19.49 10.18 -3.63
CA SER A 47 -20.72 9.52 -4.08
C SER A 47 -21.83 9.67 -3.05
N THR A 48 -23.09 9.67 -3.50
CA THR A 48 -24.23 9.65 -2.58
C THR A 48 -24.35 8.29 -1.93
N LEU A 49 -24.52 8.27 -0.61
CA LEU A 49 -24.68 7.06 0.18
C LEU A 49 -26.16 6.88 0.56
N GLU A 50 -26.84 5.95 -0.09
CA GLU A 50 -28.25 5.62 0.16
C GLU A 50 -28.42 4.32 0.98
N SER A 51 -27.31 3.76 1.47
CA SER A 51 -27.29 2.45 2.10
C SER A 51 -27.69 2.49 3.58
N ASP A 52 -28.63 1.65 3.97
CA ASP A 52 -28.99 1.40 5.37
C ASP A 52 -28.01 0.43 6.07
N ARG A 53 -27.07 -0.18 5.33
CA ARG A 53 -26.07 -1.09 5.88
C ARG A 53 -24.77 -0.36 6.28
N PRO A 54 -24.03 -0.88 7.27
CA PRO A 54 -22.68 -0.39 7.55
C PRO A 54 -21.75 -0.58 6.35
N LEU A 55 -20.86 0.40 6.11
CA LEU A 55 -19.76 0.28 5.15
C LEU A 55 -18.69 -0.69 5.65
N GLY A 56 -17.88 -1.20 4.72
CA GLY A 56 -16.71 -2.01 5.03
C GLY A 56 -16.80 -3.47 4.54
N THR A 57 -17.70 -3.76 3.61
CA THR A 57 -17.64 -5.02 2.87
C THR A 57 -16.39 -5.05 1.96
N PRO A 58 -15.91 -6.24 1.56
CA PRO A 58 -14.83 -6.34 0.56
C PRO A 58 -15.12 -5.53 -0.71
N ASP A 59 -16.36 -5.50 -1.19
CA ASP A 59 -16.77 -4.76 -2.38
C ASP A 59 -16.65 -3.25 -2.16
N ASP A 60 -17.02 -2.72 -0.99
CA ASP A 60 -16.83 -1.30 -0.66
C ASP A 60 -15.35 -0.90 -0.64
N LEU A 61 -14.50 -1.75 -0.05
CA LEU A 61 -13.05 -1.51 0.01
C LEU A 61 -12.44 -1.54 -1.39
N THR A 62 -12.88 -2.49 -2.23
CA THR A 62 -12.43 -2.60 -3.62
C THR A 62 -12.86 -1.38 -4.43
N ALA A 63 -14.14 -0.98 -4.38
CA ALA A 63 -14.64 0.18 -5.11
C ALA A 63 -13.92 1.48 -4.70
N HIS A 64 -13.65 1.65 -3.39
CA HIS A 64 -12.88 2.81 -2.90
C HIS A 64 -11.44 2.81 -3.46
N ALA A 65 -10.75 1.67 -3.42
CA ALA A 65 -9.38 1.56 -3.89
C ALA A 65 -9.29 1.75 -5.43
N GLU A 66 -10.15 1.06 -6.19
CA GLU A 66 -10.16 1.13 -7.66
C GLU A 66 -10.39 2.56 -8.17
N LEU A 67 -11.32 3.31 -7.54
CA LEU A 67 -11.57 4.69 -7.92
C LEU A 67 -10.34 5.58 -7.68
N LEU A 68 -9.70 5.46 -6.52
CA LEU A 68 -8.55 6.28 -6.18
C LEU A 68 -7.30 5.88 -6.96
N ASP A 69 -7.06 4.60 -7.16
CA ASP A 69 -5.90 4.09 -7.91
C ASP A 69 -6.04 4.41 -9.40
N GLY A 70 -7.25 4.26 -9.97
CA GLY A 70 -7.54 4.69 -11.34
C GLY A 70 -7.33 6.19 -11.54
N SER A 71 -7.77 7.01 -10.58
CA SER A 71 -7.54 8.45 -10.61
C SER A 71 -6.06 8.80 -10.49
N ALA A 72 -5.31 8.13 -9.61
CA ALA A 72 -3.88 8.37 -9.41
C ALA A 72 -2.99 8.02 -10.61
N ALA A 73 -3.50 7.19 -11.53
CA ALA A 73 -2.81 6.87 -12.78
C ALA A 73 -2.81 8.04 -13.79
N VAL A 74 -3.71 9.00 -13.66
CA VAL A 74 -3.93 10.09 -14.64
C VAL A 74 -3.86 11.49 -14.04
N ALA A 75 -4.04 11.65 -12.73
CA ALA A 75 -4.01 12.93 -12.03
C ALA A 75 -3.51 12.77 -10.59
N PRO A 76 -2.97 13.82 -9.96
CA PRO A 76 -2.62 13.75 -8.55
C PRO A 76 -3.88 13.55 -7.70
N VAL A 77 -3.80 12.63 -6.75
CA VAL A 77 -4.89 12.29 -5.83
C VAL A 77 -4.40 12.29 -4.40
N LEU A 78 -5.04 13.08 -3.55
CA LEU A 78 -4.86 13.03 -2.11
C LEU A 78 -5.93 12.09 -1.52
N PRO A 79 -5.61 10.82 -1.23
CA PRO A 79 -6.59 9.86 -0.77
C PRO A 79 -7.05 10.16 0.66
N LEU A 80 -8.35 10.08 0.90
CA LEU A 80 -8.89 10.05 2.25
C LEU A 80 -8.96 8.60 2.76
N ARG A 81 -9.00 8.45 4.08
CA ARG A 81 -9.19 7.13 4.69
C ARG A 81 -10.56 6.58 4.35
N PHE A 82 -10.64 5.27 4.14
CA PHE A 82 -11.93 4.59 3.97
C PHE A 82 -12.89 4.92 5.13
N GLY A 83 -14.15 5.23 4.78
CA GLY A 83 -15.19 5.57 5.75
C GLY A 83 -15.36 7.07 6.00
N ALA A 84 -14.74 7.94 5.21
CA ALA A 84 -14.98 9.38 5.28
C ALA A 84 -16.40 9.71 4.75
N VAL A 85 -17.30 10.05 5.65
CA VAL A 85 -18.71 10.35 5.34
C VAL A 85 -19.07 11.73 5.88
N MET A 86 -19.73 12.54 5.06
CA MET A 86 -20.23 13.87 5.41
C MET A 86 -21.75 13.96 5.21
N THR A 87 -22.38 14.97 5.76
CA THR A 87 -23.84 15.13 5.73
C THR A 87 -24.38 15.33 4.33
N ASP A 88 -23.72 16.18 3.53
CA ASP A 88 -24.11 16.53 2.18
C ASP A 88 -22.94 17.17 1.42
N ALA A 89 -23.17 17.53 0.15
CA ALA A 89 -22.17 18.18 -0.71
C ALA A 89 -21.79 19.59 -0.24
N GLU A 90 -22.70 20.33 0.41
CA GLU A 90 -22.44 21.67 0.96
C GLU A 90 -21.44 21.57 2.12
N ALA A 91 -21.58 20.57 2.98
CA ALA A 91 -20.61 20.29 4.04
C ALA A 91 -19.23 19.90 3.47
N VAL A 92 -19.18 19.12 2.39
CA VAL A 92 -17.91 18.82 1.70
C VAL A 92 -17.25 20.09 1.18
N GLU A 93 -18.00 21.00 0.56
CA GLU A 93 -17.46 22.27 0.05
C GLU A 93 -16.94 23.15 1.19
N ASN A 94 -17.77 23.43 2.20
CA ASN A 94 -17.49 24.46 3.21
C ASN A 94 -16.60 23.96 4.35
N GLU A 95 -16.82 22.73 4.83
CA GLU A 95 -16.12 22.21 6.01
C GLU A 95 -14.84 21.44 5.65
N LEU A 96 -14.79 20.82 4.45
CA LEU A 96 -13.62 20.06 4.03
C LEU A 96 -12.75 20.86 3.06
N LEU A 97 -13.31 21.35 1.93
CA LEU A 97 -12.49 21.97 0.87
C LEU A 97 -12.10 23.39 1.24
N GLU A 98 -13.05 24.28 1.54
CA GLU A 98 -12.76 25.68 1.87
C GLU A 98 -11.85 25.79 3.10
N ALA A 99 -12.11 24.99 4.13
CA ALA A 99 -11.34 25.02 5.37
C ALA A 99 -9.87 24.59 5.19
N ASN A 100 -9.55 23.80 4.14
CA ASN A 100 -8.22 23.19 3.94
C ASN A 100 -7.64 23.47 2.54
N GLU A 101 -8.14 24.47 1.80
CA GLU A 101 -7.79 24.70 0.40
C GLU A 101 -6.28 24.79 0.16
N ASP A 102 -5.57 25.61 0.92
CA ASP A 102 -4.12 25.81 0.76
C ASP A 102 -3.32 24.56 1.07
N GLU A 103 -3.73 23.79 2.08
CA GLU A 103 -3.07 22.53 2.45
C GLU A 103 -3.27 21.47 1.36
N PHE A 104 -4.51 21.28 0.90
CA PHE A 104 -4.82 20.29 -0.13
C PHE A 104 -4.16 20.63 -1.46
N ARG A 105 -4.17 21.89 -1.87
CA ARG A 105 -3.47 22.36 -3.06
C ARG A 105 -1.98 22.05 -2.98
N SER A 106 -1.32 22.42 -1.88
CA SER A 106 0.11 22.13 -1.69
C SER A 106 0.42 20.64 -1.69
N ALA A 107 -0.46 19.79 -1.14
CA ALA A 107 -0.31 18.35 -1.15
C ALA A 107 -0.46 17.78 -2.58
N LEU A 108 -1.45 18.25 -3.35
CA LEU A 108 -1.63 17.84 -4.74
C LEU A 108 -0.44 18.25 -5.63
N GLU A 109 0.10 19.46 -5.45
CA GLU A 109 1.31 19.91 -6.14
C GLU A 109 2.52 18.97 -5.89
N GLN A 110 2.66 18.43 -4.67
CA GLN A 110 3.71 17.47 -4.33
C GLN A 110 3.51 16.10 -4.98
N LEU A 111 2.27 15.75 -5.32
CA LEU A 111 1.89 14.49 -5.96
C LEU A 111 1.84 14.60 -7.49
N GLU A 112 1.97 15.82 -8.05
CA GLU A 112 1.86 16.02 -9.50
C GLU A 112 2.88 15.18 -10.27
N GLY A 113 2.39 14.42 -11.25
CA GLY A 113 3.18 13.50 -12.06
C GLY A 113 3.73 12.28 -11.32
N ARG A 114 3.34 12.06 -10.06
CA ARG A 114 3.82 10.96 -9.22
C ARG A 114 2.68 10.03 -8.80
N ALA A 115 3.03 8.76 -8.62
CA ALA A 115 2.13 7.78 -8.02
C ALA A 115 2.89 6.91 -7.01
N GLN A 116 2.16 6.32 -6.11
CA GLN A 116 2.71 5.33 -5.21
C GLN A 116 2.79 3.97 -5.92
N PHE A 117 3.89 3.28 -5.69
CA PHE A 117 4.05 1.87 -6.00
C PHE A 117 4.39 1.12 -4.72
N VAL A 118 4.05 -0.17 -4.66
CA VAL A 118 4.44 -1.05 -3.56
C VAL A 118 5.28 -2.20 -4.10
N ILE A 119 6.50 -2.29 -3.61
CA ILE A 119 7.44 -3.37 -3.91
C ILE A 119 7.26 -4.43 -2.84
N ARG A 120 6.85 -5.63 -3.26
CA ARG A 120 6.74 -6.80 -2.39
C ARG A 120 7.71 -7.88 -2.84
N GLY A 121 8.48 -8.39 -1.91
CA GLY A 121 9.35 -9.53 -2.10
C GLY A 121 8.89 -10.70 -1.24
N ARG A 122 8.88 -11.92 -1.79
CA ARG A 122 8.59 -13.13 -1.06
C ARG A 122 9.77 -14.10 -1.16
N TYR A 123 10.21 -14.64 -0.03
CA TYR A 123 11.21 -15.71 -0.01
C TYR A 123 10.66 -16.98 -0.64
N VAL A 124 11.49 -17.65 -1.43
CA VAL A 124 11.25 -19.04 -1.85
C VAL A 124 11.76 -19.93 -0.71
N GLU A 125 10.82 -20.53 0.03
CA GLU A 125 11.08 -21.23 1.30
C GLU A 125 12.24 -22.21 1.23
N ASP A 126 12.24 -23.15 0.29
CA ASP A 126 13.31 -24.15 0.16
C ASP A 126 14.68 -23.53 -0.11
N THR A 127 14.73 -22.41 -0.81
CA THR A 127 15.98 -21.73 -1.17
C THR A 127 16.52 -20.95 0.01
N ILE A 128 15.70 -20.14 0.68
CA ILE A 128 16.15 -19.37 1.84
C ILE A 128 16.54 -20.26 3.01
N LEU A 129 15.79 -21.34 3.28
CA LEU A 129 16.14 -22.28 4.35
C LEU A 129 17.47 -22.99 4.08
N ARG A 130 17.74 -23.35 2.83
CA ARG A 130 19.04 -23.95 2.44
C ARG A 130 20.17 -22.96 2.65
N GLU A 131 20.03 -21.72 2.19
CA GLU A 131 21.01 -20.64 2.39
C GLU A 131 21.30 -20.43 3.89
N LEU A 132 20.27 -20.31 4.72
CA LEU A 132 20.41 -20.11 6.16
C LEU A 132 21.12 -21.29 6.86
N LEU A 133 20.85 -22.52 6.44
CA LEU A 133 21.51 -23.70 6.99
C LEU A 133 22.97 -23.81 6.55
N ASP A 134 23.30 -23.35 5.34
CA ASP A 134 24.68 -23.33 4.83
C ASP A 134 25.52 -22.23 5.51
N GLU A 135 24.89 -21.09 5.83
CA GLU A 135 25.54 -19.96 6.51
C GLU A 135 25.64 -20.13 8.04
N ASN A 136 24.76 -20.93 8.65
CA ASN A 136 24.68 -21.10 10.10
C ASN A 136 24.98 -22.54 10.53
N ALA A 137 26.24 -22.80 10.93
CA ALA A 137 26.68 -24.11 11.36
C ALA A 137 25.88 -24.67 12.55
N GLN A 138 25.41 -23.82 13.47
CA GLN A 138 24.60 -24.24 14.62
C GLN A 138 23.21 -24.71 14.19
N ALA A 139 22.57 -23.97 13.25
CA ALA A 139 21.29 -24.37 12.68
C ALA A 139 21.42 -25.70 11.92
N ALA A 140 22.47 -25.86 11.12
CA ALA A 140 22.76 -27.13 10.42
C ALA A 140 22.93 -28.29 11.40
N GLN A 141 23.64 -28.09 12.51
CA GLN A 141 23.85 -29.08 13.55
C GLN A 141 22.55 -29.50 14.25
N LEU A 142 21.70 -28.51 14.61
CA LEU A 142 20.39 -28.77 15.20
C LEU A 142 19.47 -29.52 14.23
N ARG A 143 19.46 -29.16 12.94
CA ARG A 143 18.71 -29.88 11.91
C ARG A 143 19.14 -31.37 11.87
N ASP A 144 20.43 -31.64 11.87
CA ASP A 144 20.96 -33.03 11.84
C ASP A 144 20.66 -33.78 13.14
N GLU A 145 20.62 -33.07 14.28
CA GLU A 145 20.20 -33.64 15.57
C GLU A 145 18.73 -34.06 15.57
N ILE A 146 17.86 -33.30 14.88
CA ILE A 146 16.39 -33.53 14.80
C ILE A 146 16.07 -34.64 13.80
N ARG A 147 16.89 -34.82 12.75
CA ARG A 147 16.66 -35.74 11.66
C ARG A 147 16.41 -37.17 12.16
N ASP A 148 15.34 -37.79 11.69
CA ASP A 148 14.95 -39.15 11.95
C ASP A 148 14.71 -39.51 13.44
N LYS A 149 14.52 -38.50 14.31
CA LYS A 149 14.20 -38.68 15.72
C LYS A 149 12.76 -38.29 16.07
N PRO A 150 12.12 -38.94 17.05
CA PRO A 150 10.78 -38.61 17.52
C PRO A 150 10.67 -37.14 18.01
N GLU A 151 9.52 -36.52 17.80
CA GLU A 151 9.27 -35.13 18.20
C GLU A 151 9.51 -34.86 19.69
N ASP A 152 9.00 -35.76 20.55
CA ASP A 152 9.16 -35.65 22.01
C ASP A 152 10.62 -35.63 22.45
N ALA A 153 11.49 -36.39 21.75
CA ALA A 153 12.92 -36.46 22.06
C ALA A 153 13.71 -35.23 21.56
N THR A 154 13.17 -34.50 20.61
CA THR A 154 13.88 -33.38 19.94
C THR A 154 13.21 -32.01 20.14
N ARG A 155 12.23 -31.89 21.04
CA ARG A 155 11.44 -30.68 21.26
C ARG A 155 12.32 -29.44 21.49
N ASN A 156 13.30 -29.53 22.37
CA ASN A 156 14.17 -28.37 22.67
C ASN A 156 15.06 -28.01 21.48
N ALA A 157 15.57 -28.97 20.73
CA ALA A 157 16.37 -28.73 19.53
C ALA A 157 15.51 -28.10 18.42
N ARG A 158 14.22 -28.49 18.28
CA ARG A 158 13.28 -27.89 17.33
C ARG A 158 12.97 -26.44 17.68
N ILE A 159 12.76 -26.13 18.95
CA ILE A 159 12.53 -24.75 19.41
C ILE A 159 13.77 -23.90 19.14
N ALA A 160 14.96 -24.37 19.52
CA ALA A 160 16.20 -23.65 19.28
C ALA A 160 16.48 -23.43 17.78
N LEU A 161 16.20 -24.43 16.93
CA LEU A 161 16.33 -24.29 15.47
C LEU A 161 15.35 -23.25 14.93
N GLY A 162 14.08 -23.25 15.37
CA GLY A 162 13.07 -22.26 14.98
C GLY A 162 13.49 -20.83 15.35
N GLU A 163 14.01 -20.64 16.56
CA GLU A 163 14.50 -19.32 17.01
C GLU A 163 15.69 -18.83 16.15
N LEU A 164 16.65 -19.72 15.81
CA LEU A 164 17.78 -19.37 14.95
C LEU A 164 17.33 -19.02 13.53
N ILE A 165 16.40 -19.80 12.97
CA ILE A 165 15.83 -19.52 11.63
C ILE A 165 15.13 -18.16 11.63
N ASN A 166 14.28 -17.87 12.62
CA ASN A 166 13.58 -16.59 12.69
C ASN A 166 14.55 -15.40 12.78
N GLN A 167 15.56 -15.48 13.64
CA GLN A 167 16.58 -14.44 13.75
C GLN A 167 17.35 -14.24 12.43
N ALA A 168 17.68 -15.33 11.75
CA ALA A 168 18.40 -15.28 10.49
C ALA A 168 17.51 -14.68 9.36
N ILE A 169 16.23 -15.04 9.31
CA ILE A 169 15.25 -14.45 8.36
C ILE A 169 15.11 -12.94 8.61
N GLU A 170 14.98 -12.50 9.86
CA GLU A 170 14.90 -11.06 10.19
C GLU A 170 16.16 -10.31 9.73
N ALA A 171 17.34 -10.87 9.94
CA ALA A 171 18.58 -10.26 9.48
C ALA A 171 18.67 -10.18 7.94
N LYS A 172 18.28 -11.25 7.23
CA LYS A 172 18.21 -11.28 5.76
C LYS A 172 17.20 -10.28 5.22
N ARG A 173 16.00 -10.20 5.82
CA ARG A 173 14.97 -9.22 5.46
C ARG A 173 15.49 -7.79 5.55
N ALA A 174 16.18 -7.46 6.64
CA ALA A 174 16.77 -6.13 6.81
C ALA A 174 17.84 -5.83 5.76
N GLU A 175 18.64 -6.83 5.34
CA GLU A 175 19.64 -6.69 4.29
C GLU A 175 19.01 -6.53 2.91
N ASP A 176 18.05 -7.39 2.57
CA ASP A 176 17.35 -7.37 1.28
C ASP A 176 16.53 -6.09 1.10
N THR A 177 15.84 -5.63 2.15
CA THR A 177 15.14 -4.34 2.14
C THR A 177 16.11 -3.18 1.91
N ARG A 178 17.27 -3.16 2.60
CA ARG A 178 18.29 -2.11 2.37
C ARG A 178 18.81 -2.13 0.94
N ARG A 179 18.97 -3.29 0.33
CA ARG A 179 19.40 -3.43 -1.05
C ARG A 179 18.37 -2.86 -2.03
N VAL A 180 17.07 -3.17 -1.83
CA VAL A 180 15.99 -2.56 -2.63
C VAL A 180 16.01 -1.05 -2.48
N VAL A 181 16.07 -0.53 -1.25
CA VAL A 181 16.07 0.92 -0.99
C VAL A 181 17.25 1.61 -1.66
N ALA A 182 18.45 1.00 -1.66
CA ALA A 182 19.62 1.54 -2.34
C ALA A 182 19.42 1.63 -3.87
N GLU A 183 18.75 0.65 -4.48
CA GLU A 183 18.40 0.71 -5.92
C GLU A 183 17.37 1.82 -6.23
N LEU A 184 16.59 2.25 -5.23
CA LEU A 184 15.61 3.33 -5.38
C LEU A 184 16.22 4.74 -5.30
N GLU A 185 17.44 4.91 -4.80
CA GLU A 185 18.10 6.22 -4.69
C GLU A 185 18.20 6.94 -6.05
N GLN A 186 18.39 6.20 -7.15
CA GLN A 186 18.47 6.77 -8.50
C GLN A 186 17.16 7.44 -8.96
N PHE A 187 16.03 7.15 -8.30
CA PHE A 187 14.72 7.69 -8.65
C PHE A 187 14.39 8.98 -7.90
N GLU A 188 15.21 9.41 -6.94
CA GLU A 188 14.92 10.52 -6.03
C GLU A 188 13.55 10.36 -5.34
N ALA A 189 13.19 9.11 -5.08
CA ALA A 189 11.89 8.70 -4.60
C ALA A 189 11.74 8.92 -3.09
N LEU A 190 10.53 9.22 -2.66
CA LEU A 190 10.17 9.05 -1.25
C LEU A 190 9.94 7.55 -0.99
N VAL A 191 10.51 7.06 0.09
CA VAL A 191 10.46 5.64 0.45
C VAL A 191 9.87 5.46 1.84
N ASN A 192 8.88 4.58 1.96
CA ASN A 192 8.33 4.15 3.24
C ASN A 192 8.49 2.63 3.37
N GLN A 193 9.32 2.20 4.33
CA GLN A 193 9.45 0.79 4.65
C GLN A 193 8.28 0.37 5.55
N ARG A 194 7.60 -0.71 5.16
CA ARG A 194 6.47 -1.28 5.91
C ARG A 194 6.93 -2.51 6.68
N ASP A 195 6.29 -2.77 7.81
CA ASP A 195 6.48 -4.03 8.53
C ASP A 195 6.02 -5.22 7.69
N PRO A 196 6.66 -6.39 7.83
CA PRO A 196 6.24 -7.57 7.11
C PRO A 196 4.83 -8.00 7.56
N SER A 197 3.99 -8.36 6.60
CA SER A 197 2.63 -8.83 6.86
C SER A 197 2.56 -10.34 7.15
N HIS A 198 3.61 -11.09 6.79
CA HIS A 198 3.77 -12.53 7.03
C HIS A 198 5.24 -12.93 7.04
N GLU A 199 5.53 -14.14 7.55
CA GLU A 199 6.90 -14.64 7.78
C GLU A 199 7.72 -14.77 6.49
N GLU A 200 7.09 -15.14 5.38
CA GLU A 200 7.76 -15.30 4.08
C GLU A 200 8.06 -13.98 3.37
N GLU A 201 7.56 -12.84 3.86
CA GLU A 201 7.78 -11.56 3.21
C GLU A 201 9.23 -11.10 3.39
N ALA A 202 9.95 -10.97 2.27
CA ALA A 202 11.35 -10.55 2.20
C ALA A 202 11.50 -9.03 2.16
N VAL A 203 10.59 -8.37 1.42
CA VAL A 203 10.59 -6.92 1.19
C VAL A 203 9.15 -6.42 1.19
N HIS A 204 8.91 -5.31 1.87
CA HIS A 204 7.65 -4.58 1.82
C HIS A 204 7.94 -3.08 1.88
N VAL A 205 7.97 -2.44 0.73
CA VAL A 205 8.36 -1.03 0.58
C VAL A 205 7.36 -0.30 -0.30
N ALA A 206 6.79 0.80 0.21
CA ALA A 206 6.07 1.75 -0.60
C ALA A 206 7.04 2.83 -1.11
N VAL A 207 6.86 3.24 -2.36
CA VAL A 207 7.70 4.24 -3.02
C VAL A 207 6.82 5.21 -3.81
N LEU A 208 7.08 6.51 -3.68
CA LEU A 208 6.46 7.55 -4.50
C LEU A 208 7.44 7.96 -5.60
N VAL A 209 7.08 7.66 -6.84
CA VAL A 209 7.93 7.82 -8.03
C VAL A 209 7.17 8.57 -9.12
N GLU A 210 7.90 9.30 -9.97
CA GLU A 210 7.35 9.90 -11.18
C GLU A 210 6.80 8.81 -12.11
N LEU A 211 5.57 8.98 -12.58
CA LEU A 211 4.89 8.03 -13.46
C LEU A 211 5.70 7.74 -14.74
N GLU A 212 6.38 8.75 -15.29
CA GLU A 212 7.24 8.60 -16.46
C GLU A 212 8.42 7.63 -16.25
N ARG A 213 8.77 7.35 -15.00
CA ARG A 213 9.87 6.45 -14.63
C ARG A 213 9.43 5.04 -14.24
N GLN A 214 8.16 4.72 -14.40
CA GLN A 214 7.61 3.39 -14.07
C GLN A 214 8.36 2.27 -14.79
N GLU A 215 8.55 2.36 -16.11
CA GLU A 215 9.26 1.32 -16.89
C GLU A 215 10.70 1.11 -16.38
N GLN A 216 11.38 2.19 -15.99
CA GLN A 216 12.72 2.12 -15.42
C GLN A 216 12.72 1.42 -14.05
N LEU A 217 11.69 1.67 -13.23
CA LEU A 217 11.50 1.01 -11.93
C LEU A 217 11.27 -0.50 -12.12
N GLU A 218 10.40 -0.88 -13.03
CA GLU A 218 10.11 -2.29 -13.37
C GLU A 218 11.37 -3.02 -13.83
N GLU A 219 12.16 -2.41 -14.71
CA GLU A 219 13.43 -2.98 -15.21
C GLU A 219 14.46 -3.12 -14.09
N THR A 220 14.54 -2.15 -13.18
CA THR A 220 15.44 -2.19 -12.02
C THR A 220 15.09 -3.38 -11.10
N LEU A 221 13.79 -3.57 -10.82
CA LEU A 221 13.34 -4.67 -9.97
C LEU A 221 13.49 -6.03 -10.65
N ARG A 222 13.24 -6.10 -11.97
CA ARG A 222 13.47 -7.33 -12.75
C ARG A 222 14.94 -7.76 -12.67
N ARG A 223 15.87 -6.83 -12.90
CA ARG A 223 17.31 -7.09 -12.80
C ARG A 223 17.70 -7.57 -11.39
N LEU A 224 17.18 -6.91 -10.35
CA LEU A 224 17.44 -7.29 -8.97
C LEU A 224 16.89 -8.69 -8.65
N GLY A 225 15.70 -9.03 -9.17
CA GLY A 225 15.11 -10.36 -9.05
C GLY A 225 15.96 -11.44 -9.72
N GLU A 226 16.53 -11.15 -10.90
CA GLU A 226 17.45 -12.05 -11.59
C GLU A 226 18.76 -12.26 -10.81
N GLU A 227 19.31 -11.22 -10.19
CA GLU A 227 20.50 -11.32 -9.34
C GLU A 227 20.26 -12.17 -8.08
N TRP A 228 19.02 -12.22 -7.60
CA TRP A 228 18.64 -13.05 -6.44
C TRP A 228 18.37 -14.53 -6.78
N ASP A 229 18.49 -14.90 -8.06
CA ASP A 229 18.52 -16.27 -8.56
C ASP A 229 17.44 -17.20 -7.94
N GLY A 230 16.20 -16.75 -7.93
CA GLY A 230 15.06 -17.49 -7.40
C GLY A 230 15.01 -17.61 -5.87
N ARG A 231 15.81 -16.82 -5.13
CA ARG A 231 15.75 -16.72 -3.68
C ARG A 231 14.58 -15.85 -3.20
N VAL A 232 14.31 -14.77 -3.94
CA VAL A 232 13.21 -13.83 -3.67
C VAL A 232 12.43 -13.59 -4.95
N GLU A 233 11.12 -13.70 -4.88
CA GLU A 233 10.20 -13.30 -5.94
C GLU A 233 9.77 -11.84 -5.67
N LEU A 234 10.15 -10.91 -6.57
CA LEU A 234 9.78 -9.51 -6.49
C LEU A 234 8.54 -9.22 -7.33
N ASN A 235 7.64 -8.43 -6.77
CA ASN A 235 6.44 -7.91 -7.45
C ASN A 235 6.34 -6.40 -7.22
N LEU A 236 5.92 -5.68 -8.27
CA LEU A 236 5.57 -4.27 -8.23
C LEU A 236 4.05 -4.14 -8.36
N LEU A 237 3.41 -3.45 -7.42
CA LEU A 237 2.00 -3.13 -7.43
C LEU A 237 1.84 -1.61 -7.60
N GLY A 238 0.91 -1.19 -8.42
CA GLY A 238 0.65 0.21 -8.74
C GLY A 238 0.57 0.45 -10.26
N PRO A 239 0.40 1.69 -10.72
CA PRO A 239 0.31 2.89 -9.88
C PRO A 239 -0.92 2.88 -8.97
N MET A 240 -0.82 3.52 -7.80
CA MET A 240 -1.91 3.65 -6.82
C MET A 240 -1.86 4.99 -6.10
N ALA A 241 -2.94 5.34 -5.42
CA ALA A 241 -3.02 6.55 -4.62
C ALA A 241 -1.99 6.56 -3.48
N ALA A 242 -1.50 7.75 -3.13
CA ALA A 242 -0.31 7.94 -2.29
C ALA A 242 -0.59 7.83 -0.78
N TYR A 243 -1.28 6.78 -0.33
CA TYR A 243 -1.69 6.59 1.07
C TYR A 243 -0.53 6.68 2.07
N ASP A 244 0.64 6.14 1.74
CA ASP A 244 1.78 6.13 2.66
C ASP A 244 2.47 7.49 2.82
N PHE A 245 2.22 8.41 1.90
CA PHE A 245 2.96 9.67 1.81
C PHE A 245 2.14 10.89 2.24
N VAL A 246 0.81 10.74 2.39
CA VAL A 246 -0.10 11.83 2.72
C VAL A 246 -0.74 11.69 4.11
N THR A 247 -0.89 10.48 4.65
CA THR A 247 -1.57 10.23 5.94
C THR A 247 -0.69 10.49 7.18
N LYS A 248 0.62 10.67 7.04
CA LYS A 248 1.52 10.92 8.18
C LYS A 248 1.40 12.32 8.78
N ARG A 249 0.85 13.30 8.06
CA ARG A 249 0.70 14.67 8.58
C ARG A 249 -0.45 14.85 9.58
N ALA A 250 -1.49 14.02 9.49
CA ALA A 250 -2.64 14.09 10.40
C ALA A 250 -2.44 13.43 11.78
N ALA A 251 -1.28 12.81 12.03
CA ALA A 251 -0.98 12.09 13.27
C ALA A 251 0.07 12.78 14.17
N GLU A 252 0.59 13.95 13.77
CA GLU A 252 1.62 14.70 14.51
C GLU A 252 1.11 16.02 15.13
N GLU A 253 -0.22 16.23 15.21
CA GLU A 253 -0.82 17.32 15.99
C GLU A 253 -1.55 16.80 17.24
#